data_0a4d1c23a46b2c495d73e52e4ddb951b
#
_entry.id   0a4d1c23a46b2c495d73e52e4ddb951b
#
_cell.length_a   1.000
_cell.length_b   1.000
_cell.length_c   1.000
_cell.angle_alpha   90.00
_cell.angle_beta   90.00
_cell.angle_gamma   90.00
#
_symmetry.space_group_name_H-M   'P 1'
#
loop_
_entity.id
_entity.type
_entity.pdbx_description
1 polymer ?
#
loop_
_entity_poly.entity_id
_entity_poly.type
_entity_poly.pdbx_seq_one_letter_code
_entity_poly.pdbx_strand_id
1 'polypeptide(L)'
;DTNMPFLVRRMRQKLYICSTLSFKSMEFTAQQIATYLGGTVEGNAEATVNTFAKIEEGQAGALSFLANPKYAHHLYETASTIVLVNRDFVPEAPVSTTLVRVDNAYEAIARLLSLYESMTQKRSGVHPLACVEDDATLGDDVYVGPFAYIGSGVTIGAGTQIYAHCVVEQGATVGENCLFYPGVSVYHGCRIGNEVILHSGCVIGADGFGFAPSAEGYEKIPQIGIVTVEDRVEIGANACVDRSTMGSTYVRRGVKLDNLVQIAHNVEVGAHTVMSAQVGVAGSTKVGQWSMFGGQVGVAGHLQLPDRMQAGAQAGIHSARTDGQPLMGTPAINARNFARSSALFKRLPDLRDEVNALRRELNELKAALADRK
;
A
#
# COMPACT_ATOMS: atom_id res chain seq x y z
N ASP A 1 3.66 35.31 44.30
CA ASP A 1 4.07 35.28 42.89
C ASP A 1 2.87 35.51 41.96
N THR A 2 2.46 36.81 41.91
CA THR A 2 1.23 37.26 41.23
C THR A 2 1.52 38.05 39.95
N ASN A 3 2.63 37.81 39.26
CA ASN A 3 2.96 38.52 38.02
C ASN A 3 3.49 37.56 36.93
N MET A 4 2.65 36.65 36.49
CA MET A 4 2.92 35.93 35.25
C MET A 4 1.87 36.32 34.18
N PRO A 5 2.27 36.65 32.94
CA PRO A 5 1.33 37.03 31.89
C PRO A 5 0.28 35.95 31.67
N PHE A 6 -0.95 36.36 31.42
CA PHE A 6 -2.14 35.53 31.23
C PHE A 6 -1.95 34.36 30.24
N LEU A 7 -1.11 34.55 29.22
CA LEU A 7 -0.77 33.52 28.23
C LEU A 7 -0.01 32.30 28.82
N VAL A 8 0.90 32.53 29.77
CA VAL A 8 1.72 31.46 30.37
C VAL A 8 0.90 30.60 31.34
N ARG A 9 -0.12 31.19 31.98
CA ARG A 9 -1.03 30.48 32.88
C ARG A 9 -1.95 29.53 32.12
N ARG A 10 -2.36 29.90 30.90
CA ARG A 10 -3.17 29.05 30.01
C ARG A 10 -2.37 27.87 29.42
N MET A 11 -1.08 28.04 29.19
CA MET A 11 -0.20 26.96 28.73
C MET A 11 0.05 25.89 29.80
N ARG A 12 0.17 26.26 31.10
CA ARG A 12 0.36 25.25 32.16
C ARG A 12 -0.87 24.39 32.45
N GLN A 13 -2.09 24.87 32.23
CA GLN A 13 -3.31 24.08 32.43
C GLN A 13 -3.60 23.12 31.29
N LYS A 14 -3.05 23.33 30.08
CA LYS A 14 -3.24 22.43 28.93
C LYS A 14 -2.14 21.38 28.75
N LEU A 15 -1.02 21.48 29.43
CA LEU A 15 0.06 20.46 29.40
C LEU A 15 -0.25 19.21 30.25
N TYR A 16 -1.35 19.18 31.00
CA TYR A 16 -1.70 18.07 31.89
C TYR A 16 -2.73 17.09 31.28
N ILE A 17 -3.19 17.28 30.04
CA ILE A 17 -4.21 16.40 29.42
C ILE A 17 -3.57 15.35 28.50
N CYS A 18 -2.26 15.39 28.30
CA CYS A 18 -1.57 14.43 27.40
C CYS A 18 -0.87 13.26 28.13
N SER A 19 -1.04 13.15 29.43
CA SER A 19 -0.46 12.02 30.17
C SER A 19 -1.45 11.52 31.21
N THR A 20 -2.27 10.58 30.85
CA THR A 20 -2.90 9.50 31.63
C THR A 20 -4.21 9.06 30.98
N LEU A 21 -4.15 8.61 29.73
CA LEU A 21 -5.04 7.56 29.31
C LEU A 21 -4.25 6.26 29.49
N SER A 22 -4.34 5.70 30.68
CA SER A 22 -4.11 4.29 30.94
C SER A 22 -4.89 3.52 29.88
N PHE A 23 -4.20 2.79 29.02
CA PHE A 23 -4.81 1.74 28.23
C PHE A 23 -5.46 0.77 29.23
N LYS A 24 -6.75 0.94 29.50
CA LYS A 24 -7.55 -0.11 30.07
C LYS A 24 -7.51 -1.20 29.01
N SER A 25 -6.78 -2.28 29.27
CA SER A 25 -6.65 -3.41 28.38
C SER A 25 -8.06 -3.88 28.02
N MET A 26 -8.43 -3.76 26.74
CA MET A 26 -9.63 -4.42 26.24
C MET A 26 -9.37 -5.91 26.33
N GLU A 27 -10.13 -6.59 27.16
CA GLU A 27 -10.06 -8.04 27.33
C GLU A 27 -11.24 -8.69 26.59
N PHE A 28 -10.92 -9.73 25.82
CA PHE A 28 -11.93 -10.52 25.13
C PHE A 28 -11.82 -11.98 25.54
N THR A 29 -12.96 -12.62 25.81
CA THR A 29 -12.99 -14.06 26.06
C THR A 29 -12.92 -14.86 24.77
N ALA A 30 -12.46 -16.11 24.85
CA ALA A 30 -12.47 -17.04 23.71
C ALA A 30 -13.88 -17.18 23.11
N GLN A 31 -14.92 -17.19 23.97
CA GLN A 31 -16.31 -17.27 23.52
C GLN A 31 -16.74 -16.02 22.74
N GLN A 32 -16.35 -14.82 23.18
CA GLN A 32 -16.67 -13.57 22.46
C GLN A 32 -16.00 -13.54 21.09
N ILE A 33 -14.72 -13.92 21.03
CA ILE A 33 -13.95 -14.01 19.78
C ILE A 33 -14.60 -15.02 18.82
N ALA A 34 -14.93 -16.22 19.31
CA ALA A 34 -15.58 -17.24 18.51
C ALA A 34 -16.94 -16.76 17.97
N THR A 35 -17.75 -16.11 18.81
CA THR A 35 -19.04 -15.55 18.41
C THR A 35 -18.89 -14.49 17.31
N TYR A 36 -17.95 -13.57 17.47
CA TYR A 36 -17.70 -12.51 16.48
C TYR A 36 -17.22 -13.06 15.12
N LEU A 37 -16.41 -14.11 15.15
CA LEU A 37 -15.84 -14.73 13.95
C LEU A 37 -16.74 -15.83 13.34
N GLY A 38 -17.81 -16.23 13.99
CA GLY A 38 -18.63 -17.38 13.58
C GLY A 38 -17.92 -18.72 13.80
N GLY A 39 -17.00 -18.77 14.77
CA GLY A 39 -16.20 -19.94 15.10
C GLY A 39 -16.74 -20.76 16.28
N THR A 40 -15.96 -21.76 16.69
CA THR A 40 -16.22 -22.60 17.88
C THR A 40 -15.01 -22.64 18.78
N VAL A 41 -15.24 -22.72 20.10
CA VAL A 41 -14.16 -22.83 21.10
C VAL A 41 -13.89 -24.30 21.43
N GLU A 42 -12.61 -24.65 21.46
CA GLU A 42 -12.09 -25.91 21.98
C GLU A 42 -11.13 -25.59 23.13
N GLY A 43 -11.48 -25.93 24.35
CA GLY A 43 -10.77 -25.60 25.59
C GLY A 43 -11.56 -24.69 26.50
N ASN A 44 -10.90 -23.69 27.10
CA ASN A 44 -11.53 -22.79 28.08
C ASN A 44 -12.23 -21.60 27.39
N ALA A 45 -13.56 -21.61 27.36
CA ALA A 45 -14.38 -20.53 26.76
C ALA A 45 -14.21 -19.16 27.44
N GLU A 46 -13.85 -19.17 28.75
CA GLU A 46 -13.66 -17.96 29.55
C GLU A 46 -12.19 -17.47 29.55
N ALA A 47 -11.29 -18.13 28.81
CA ALA A 47 -9.91 -17.68 28.67
C ALA A 47 -9.90 -16.28 28.01
N THR A 48 -9.18 -15.32 28.64
CA THR A 48 -9.15 -13.92 28.21
C THR A 48 -7.82 -13.56 27.55
N VAL A 49 -7.91 -12.70 26.55
CA VAL A 49 -6.75 -12.10 25.86
C VAL A 49 -6.91 -10.60 25.78
N ASN A 50 -5.80 -9.87 25.85
CA ASN A 50 -5.73 -8.41 25.75
C ASN A 50 -4.64 -7.91 24.78
N THR A 51 -3.95 -8.82 24.13
CA THR A 51 -2.88 -8.51 23.18
C THR A 51 -2.81 -9.56 22.07
N PHE A 52 -2.07 -9.25 21.02
CA PHE A 52 -1.75 -10.15 19.91
C PHE A 52 -0.27 -10.50 19.93
N ALA A 53 0.07 -11.73 19.59
CA ALA A 53 1.46 -12.18 19.46
C ALA A 53 1.60 -13.13 18.28
N LYS A 54 2.81 -13.21 17.71
CA LYS A 54 3.14 -14.30 16.79
C LYS A 54 3.11 -15.63 17.58
N ILE A 55 2.78 -16.72 16.88
CA ILE A 55 2.66 -18.01 17.57
C ILE A 55 3.98 -18.48 18.21
N GLU A 56 5.10 -18.18 17.58
CA GLU A 56 6.46 -18.46 18.09
C GLU A 56 6.88 -17.56 19.27
N GLU A 57 6.25 -16.42 19.44
CA GLU A 57 6.52 -15.43 20.49
C GLU A 57 5.35 -15.32 21.48
N GLY A 58 4.50 -16.36 21.54
CA GLY A 58 3.29 -16.37 22.36
C GLY A 58 3.55 -16.15 23.84
N GLN A 59 2.66 -15.40 24.48
CA GLN A 59 2.71 -15.12 25.92
C GLN A 59 1.33 -15.20 26.55
N ALA A 60 1.27 -15.34 27.87
CA ALA A 60 0.00 -15.33 28.60
C ALA A 60 -0.79 -14.03 28.34
N GLY A 61 -2.09 -14.16 28.09
CA GLY A 61 -2.95 -13.05 27.68
C GLY A 61 -2.89 -12.68 26.20
N ALA A 62 -2.09 -13.40 25.39
CA ALA A 62 -2.03 -13.15 23.95
C ALA A 62 -2.95 -14.05 23.14
N LEU A 63 -3.49 -13.47 22.03
CA LEU A 63 -4.10 -14.17 20.93
C LEU A 63 -3.06 -14.37 19.81
N SER A 64 -2.91 -15.61 19.36
CA SER A 64 -2.11 -15.97 18.19
C SER A 64 -2.98 -16.64 17.12
N PHE A 65 -2.40 -16.91 15.95
CA PHE A 65 -3.09 -17.66 14.90
C PHE A 65 -2.16 -18.61 14.16
N LEU A 66 -2.72 -19.68 13.65
CA LEU A 66 -2.05 -20.69 12.83
C LEU A 66 -2.83 -20.88 11.52
N ALA A 67 -2.39 -20.22 10.46
CA ALA A 67 -2.97 -20.37 9.12
C ALA A 67 -2.08 -21.21 8.19
N ASN A 68 -0.74 -21.21 8.41
CA ASN A 68 0.19 -21.95 7.58
C ASN A 68 0.70 -23.19 8.32
N PRO A 69 0.48 -24.40 7.77
CA PRO A 69 0.90 -25.67 8.40
C PRO A 69 2.40 -25.76 8.74
N LYS A 70 3.26 -25.01 8.06
CA LYS A 70 4.70 -24.96 8.36
C LYS A 70 5.00 -24.51 9.79
N TYR A 71 4.12 -23.75 10.42
CA TYR A 71 4.27 -23.24 11.78
C TYR A 71 3.52 -24.08 12.82
N ALA A 72 2.96 -25.24 12.43
CA ALA A 72 2.15 -26.08 13.33
C ALA A 72 2.91 -26.54 14.57
N HIS A 73 4.22 -26.78 14.49
CA HIS A 73 5.05 -27.18 15.62
C HIS A 73 5.06 -26.14 16.75
N HIS A 74 4.96 -24.85 16.44
CA HIS A 74 4.89 -23.79 17.45
C HIS A 74 3.61 -23.85 18.30
N LEU A 75 2.53 -24.50 17.82
CA LEU A 75 1.30 -24.64 18.58
C LEU A 75 1.49 -25.40 19.88
N TYR A 76 2.42 -26.33 19.91
CA TYR A 76 2.72 -27.18 21.07
C TYR A 76 3.65 -26.53 22.09
N GLU A 77 4.33 -25.44 21.68
CA GLU A 77 5.33 -24.72 22.47
C GLU A 77 4.86 -23.33 22.90
N THR A 78 3.85 -22.78 22.22
CA THR A 78 3.40 -21.40 22.47
C THR A 78 2.82 -21.23 23.88
N ALA A 79 3.13 -20.10 24.50
CA ALA A 79 2.50 -19.64 25.74
C ALA A 79 1.26 -18.74 25.48
N SER A 80 0.79 -18.61 24.25
CA SER A 80 -0.41 -17.85 23.93
C SER A 80 -1.65 -18.47 24.58
N THR A 81 -2.50 -17.63 25.14
CA THR A 81 -3.73 -18.09 25.83
C THR A 81 -4.77 -18.63 24.85
N ILE A 82 -4.89 -18.00 23.67
CA ILE A 82 -5.84 -18.42 22.62
C ILE A 82 -5.08 -18.49 21.29
N VAL A 83 -5.38 -19.51 20.48
CA VAL A 83 -4.87 -19.62 19.10
C VAL A 83 -6.04 -19.83 18.13
N LEU A 84 -6.13 -18.97 17.10
CA LEU A 84 -7.06 -19.18 15.98
C LEU A 84 -6.50 -20.27 15.06
N VAL A 85 -7.33 -21.25 14.72
CA VAL A 85 -6.97 -22.31 13.77
C VAL A 85 -8.11 -22.53 12.77
N ASN A 86 -7.78 -23.09 11.61
CA ASN A 86 -8.80 -23.50 10.65
C ASN A 86 -9.65 -24.65 11.21
N ARG A 87 -10.91 -24.76 10.80
CA ARG A 87 -11.84 -25.82 11.28
C ARG A 87 -11.31 -27.23 11.02
N ASP A 88 -10.64 -27.42 9.89
CA ASP A 88 -10.11 -28.70 9.43
C ASP A 88 -8.72 -29.06 10.06
N PHE A 89 -8.17 -28.14 10.83
CA PHE A 89 -6.87 -28.40 11.49
C PHE A 89 -7.03 -29.49 12.56
N VAL A 90 -6.23 -30.54 12.44
CA VAL A 90 -6.16 -31.65 13.42
C VAL A 90 -4.79 -31.62 14.12
N PRO A 91 -4.74 -31.36 15.45
CA PRO A 91 -3.49 -31.40 16.19
C PRO A 91 -2.90 -32.83 16.20
N GLU A 92 -1.58 -32.95 16.02
CA GLU A 92 -0.85 -34.22 16.10
C GLU A 92 -0.51 -34.64 17.54
N ALA A 93 -0.61 -33.71 18.48
CA ALA A 93 -0.32 -33.91 19.91
C ALA A 93 -1.29 -33.08 20.78
N PRO A 94 -1.42 -33.35 22.08
CA PRO A 94 -2.22 -32.56 22.99
C PRO A 94 -1.79 -31.09 23.00
N VAL A 95 -2.76 -30.18 22.95
CA VAL A 95 -2.56 -28.73 22.95
C VAL A 95 -2.97 -28.15 24.30
N SER A 96 -2.11 -27.34 24.90
CA SER A 96 -2.33 -26.72 26.22
C SER A 96 -3.11 -25.40 26.15
N THR A 97 -3.10 -24.74 24.99
CA THR A 97 -3.80 -23.47 24.75
C THR A 97 -5.26 -23.68 24.33
N THR A 98 -6.10 -22.66 24.52
CA THR A 98 -7.46 -22.66 23.99
C THR A 98 -7.46 -22.40 22.50
N LEU A 99 -8.15 -23.26 21.72
CA LEU A 99 -8.30 -23.07 20.29
C LEU A 99 -9.65 -22.42 19.96
N VAL A 100 -9.62 -21.48 19.03
CA VAL A 100 -10.83 -20.97 18.38
C VAL A 100 -10.78 -21.37 16.91
N ARG A 101 -11.71 -22.27 16.53
CA ARG A 101 -11.81 -22.83 15.19
C ARG A 101 -12.65 -21.95 14.31
N VAL A 102 -12.10 -21.54 13.18
CA VAL A 102 -12.74 -20.64 12.20
C VAL A 102 -12.57 -21.19 10.78
N ASP A 103 -13.34 -20.70 9.82
CA ASP A 103 -13.26 -21.17 8.43
C ASP A 103 -11.90 -20.81 7.78
N ASN A 104 -11.39 -19.60 8.09
CA ASN A 104 -10.07 -19.13 7.62
C ASN A 104 -9.39 -18.32 8.73
N ALA A 105 -8.36 -18.89 9.34
CA ALA A 105 -7.63 -18.25 10.44
C ALA A 105 -6.91 -16.96 10.03
N TYR A 106 -6.47 -16.85 8.78
CA TYR A 106 -5.80 -15.64 8.28
C TYR A 106 -6.80 -14.47 8.09
N GLU A 107 -7.97 -14.75 7.55
CA GLU A 107 -9.04 -13.75 7.44
C GLU A 107 -9.58 -13.36 8.81
N ALA A 108 -9.73 -14.34 9.71
CA ALA A 108 -10.20 -14.13 11.07
C ALA A 108 -9.29 -13.18 11.87
N ILE A 109 -7.96 -13.37 11.81
CA ILE A 109 -7.03 -12.47 12.47
C ILE A 109 -7.08 -11.07 11.86
N ALA A 110 -7.18 -10.94 10.54
CA ALA A 110 -7.31 -9.63 9.88
C ALA A 110 -8.57 -8.88 10.36
N ARG A 111 -9.70 -9.57 10.49
CA ARG A 111 -10.94 -8.98 11.04
C ARG A 111 -10.80 -8.54 12.50
N LEU A 112 -10.11 -9.31 13.34
CA LEU A 112 -9.87 -8.93 14.74
C LEU A 112 -8.91 -7.75 14.86
N LEU A 113 -7.86 -7.70 14.06
CA LEU A 113 -6.95 -6.56 14.03
C LEU A 113 -7.66 -5.29 13.57
N SER A 114 -8.51 -5.37 12.55
CA SER A 114 -9.35 -4.24 12.09
C SER A 114 -10.35 -3.80 13.17
N LEU A 115 -10.96 -4.76 13.90
CA LEU A 115 -11.83 -4.43 15.03
C LEU A 115 -11.07 -3.72 16.14
N TYR A 116 -9.91 -4.22 16.51
CA TYR A 116 -9.04 -3.62 17.52
C TYR A 116 -8.63 -2.19 17.14
N GLU A 117 -8.24 -1.98 15.89
CA GLU A 117 -7.91 -0.66 15.35
C GLU A 117 -9.11 0.28 15.39
N SER A 118 -10.30 -0.18 15.03
CA SER A 118 -11.54 0.62 15.06
C SER A 118 -11.96 1.04 16.48
N MET A 119 -11.59 0.25 17.49
CA MET A 119 -11.82 0.56 18.91
C MET A 119 -10.78 1.55 19.47
N THR A 120 -9.68 1.78 18.76
CA THR A 120 -8.71 2.80 19.13
C THR A 120 -9.40 4.16 19.00
N GLN A 121 -9.35 4.96 20.07
CA GLN A 121 -10.07 6.22 20.13
C GLN A 121 -9.62 7.17 19.03
N LYS A 122 -10.49 7.45 18.06
CA LYS A 122 -10.28 8.49 17.06
C LYS A 122 -10.18 9.84 17.76
N ARG A 123 -9.27 10.67 17.32
CA ARG A 123 -9.16 12.05 17.80
C ARG A 123 -10.22 12.91 17.10
N SER A 124 -10.64 14.00 17.71
CA SER A 124 -11.51 15.01 17.09
C SER A 124 -11.06 16.42 17.44
N GLY A 125 -11.47 17.38 16.63
CA GLY A 125 -11.19 18.80 16.82
C GLY A 125 -9.89 19.27 16.19
N VAL A 126 -9.73 20.59 16.11
CA VAL A 126 -8.59 21.26 15.52
C VAL A 126 -7.56 21.59 16.62
N HIS A 127 -6.33 21.14 16.40
CA HIS A 127 -5.25 21.44 17.33
C HIS A 127 -4.91 22.95 17.30
N PRO A 128 -4.66 23.61 18.44
CA PRO A 128 -4.40 25.05 18.49
C PRO A 128 -3.19 25.55 17.67
N LEU A 129 -2.28 24.66 17.29
CA LEU A 129 -1.13 24.94 16.42
C LEU A 129 -1.39 24.56 14.97
N ALA A 130 -2.58 24.12 14.58
CA ALA A 130 -2.96 23.96 13.19
C ALA A 130 -3.38 25.31 12.60
N CYS A 131 -3.16 25.48 11.30
CA CYS A 131 -3.65 26.61 10.54
C CYS A 131 -4.77 26.14 9.61
N VAL A 132 -5.97 26.65 9.82
CA VAL A 132 -7.15 26.34 8.99
C VAL A 132 -7.69 27.66 8.50
N GLU A 133 -7.81 27.83 7.18
CA GLU A 133 -8.37 29.03 6.56
C GLU A 133 -9.86 29.18 6.89
N ASP A 134 -10.33 30.43 7.00
CA ASP A 134 -11.66 30.76 7.51
C ASP A 134 -12.81 30.18 6.64
N ASP A 135 -12.58 29.99 5.35
CA ASP A 135 -13.54 29.46 4.39
C ASP A 135 -13.41 27.95 4.13
N ALA A 136 -12.54 27.28 4.86
CA ALA A 136 -12.45 25.82 4.84
C ALA A 136 -13.64 25.20 5.59
N THR A 137 -14.18 24.11 5.03
CA THR A 137 -15.30 23.39 5.63
C THR A 137 -14.84 22.04 6.19
N LEU A 138 -15.04 21.85 7.49
CA LEU A 138 -14.73 20.60 8.19
C LEU A 138 -16.03 19.91 8.62
N GLY A 139 -16.15 18.63 8.28
CA GLY A 139 -17.28 17.79 8.73
C GLY A 139 -17.19 17.44 10.21
N ASP A 140 -18.19 16.68 10.68
CA ASP A 140 -18.27 16.23 12.08
C ASP A 140 -17.09 15.30 12.40
N ASP A 141 -16.58 15.36 13.65
CA ASP A 141 -15.51 14.50 14.16
C ASP A 141 -14.18 14.52 13.36
N VAL A 142 -13.93 15.56 12.59
CA VAL A 142 -12.65 15.76 11.90
C VAL A 142 -11.58 16.10 12.95
N TYR A 143 -10.42 15.49 12.81
CA TYR A 143 -9.20 15.86 13.56
C TYR A 143 -8.21 16.55 12.66
N VAL A 144 -7.68 17.70 13.11
CA VAL A 144 -6.56 18.41 12.47
C VAL A 144 -5.43 18.56 13.48
N GLY A 145 -4.32 17.87 13.22
CA GLY A 145 -3.16 17.79 14.11
C GLY A 145 -2.29 19.06 14.11
N PRO A 146 -1.29 19.13 15.01
CA PRO A 146 -0.41 20.31 15.13
C PRO A 146 0.38 20.54 13.83
N PHE A 147 0.53 21.83 13.48
CA PHE A 147 1.26 22.27 12.29
C PHE A 147 0.70 21.76 10.97
N ALA A 148 -0.50 21.22 10.95
CA ALA A 148 -1.21 20.97 9.69
C ALA A 148 -1.74 22.27 9.13
N TYR A 149 -1.74 22.41 7.79
CA TYR A 149 -2.32 23.52 7.05
C TYR A 149 -3.49 23.04 6.20
N ILE A 150 -4.63 23.68 6.36
CA ILE A 150 -5.84 23.47 5.58
C ILE A 150 -6.14 24.76 4.84
N GLY A 151 -6.01 24.76 3.51
CA GLY A 151 -6.11 25.93 2.66
C GLY A 151 -7.53 26.40 2.40
N SER A 152 -7.62 27.59 1.78
CA SER A 152 -8.87 28.26 1.41
C SER A 152 -9.75 27.37 0.53
N GLY A 153 -11.06 27.32 0.80
CA GLY A 153 -12.04 26.56 0.04
C GLY A 153 -11.89 25.02 0.11
N VAL A 154 -11.06 24.51 1.02
CA VAL A 154 -10.92 23.07 1.26
C VAL A 154 -12.18 22.53 1.92
N THR A 155 -12.62 21.34 1.50
CA THR A 155 -13.70 20.61 2.15
C THR A 155 -13.18 19.27 2.66
N ILE A 156 -13.41 18.94 3.94
CA ILE A 156 -13.00 17.69 4.56
C ILE A 156 -14.22 16.99 5.15
N GLY A 157 -14.48 15.75 4.71
CA GLY A 157 -15.59 14.93 5.15
C GLY A 157 -15.46 14.43 6.58
N ALA A 158 -16.60 14.03 7.15
CA ALA A 158 -16.73 13.61 8.55
C ALA A 158 -15.79 12.45 8.92
N GLY A 159 -15.32 12.41 10.17
CA GLY A 159 -14.49 11.34 10.73
C GLY A 159 -13.06 11.27 10.19
N THR A 160 -12.66 12.18 9.30
CA THR A 160 -11.31 12.22 8.71
C THR A 160 -10.27 12.69 9.72
N GLN A 161 -9.14 11.98 9.73
CA GLN A 161 -8.02 12.22 10.65
C GLN A 161 -6.82 12.77 9.88
N ILE A 162 -6.48 14.03 10.08
CA ILE A 162 -5.31 14.70 9.49
C ILE A 162 -4.27 14.91 10.57
N TYR A 163 -3.16 14.17 10.48
CA TYR A 163 -2.11 14.24 11.50
C TYR A 163 -1.17 15.42 11.29
N ALA A 164 -0.15 15.48 12.14
CA ALA A 164 0.77 16.62 12.18
C ALA A 164 1.48 16.87 10.84
N HIS A 165 1.76 18.16 10.56
CA HIS A 165 2.51 18.59 9.38
C HIS A 165 1.89 18.21 8.03
N CYS A 166 0.62 17.82 7.97
CA CYS A 166 -0.07 17.62 6.69
C CYS A 166 -0.40 18.98 6.05
N VAL A 167 -0.35 19.02 4.73
CA VAL A 167 -0.73 20.19 3.93
C VAL A 167 -1.85 19.78 2.98
N VAL A 168 -2.99 20.47 3.06
CA VAL A 168 -4.09 20.34 2.10
C VAL A 168 -4.30 21.71 1.48
N GLU A 169 -3.90 21.87 0.23
CA GLU A 169 -3.90 23.15 -0.46
C GLU A 169 -5.28 23.57 -0.96
N GLN A 170 -5.38 24.84 -1.36
CA GLN A 170 -6.59 25.53 -1.78
C GLN A 170 -7.47 24.68 -2.71
N GLY A 171 -8.78 24.66 -2.41
CA GLY A 171 -9.81 24.05 -3.26
C GLY A 171 -9.73 22.53 -3.37
N ALA A 172 -8.85 21.87 -2.62
CA ALA A 172 -8.83 20.42 -2.54
C ALA A 172 -10.06 19.89 -1.78
N THR A 173 -10.50 18.68 -2.14
CA THR A 173 -11.62 18.02 -1.46
C THR A 173 -11.17 16.67 -0.91
N VAL A 174 -11.53 16.38 0.34
CA VAL A 174 -11.24 15.12 1.05
C VAL A 174 -12.56 14.53 1.53
N GLY A 175 -12.80 13.27 1.24
CA GLY A 175 -13.98 12.55 1.65
C GLY A 175 -14.00 12.21 3.13
N GLU A 176 -14.91 11.30 3.49
CA GLU A 176 -15.15 10.87 4.87
C GLU A 176 -14.21 9.75 5.30
N ASN A 177 -13.97 9.66 6.61
CA ASN A 177 -13.19 8.59 7.26
C ASN A 177 -11.80 8.35 6.66
N CYS A 178 -11.18 9.39 6.11
CA CYS A 178 -9.81 9.32 5.62
C CYS A 178 -8.79 9.38 6.76
N LEU A 179 -7.59 8.85 6.50
CA LEU A 179 -6.48 8.86 7.43
C LEU A 179 -5.21 9.39 6.74
N PHE A 180 -4.79 10.59 7.13
CA PHE A 180 -3.57 11.21 6.62
C PHE A 180 -2.51 11.17 7.71
N TYR A 181 -1.50 10.34 7.49
CA TYR A 181 -0.33 10.26 8.37
C TYR A 181 0.54 11.51 8.27
N PRO A 182 1.46 11.73 9.25
CA PRO A 182 2.23 12.98 9.29
C PRO A 182 2.98 13.29 8.01
N GLY A 183 2.95 14.56 7.58
CA GLY A 183 3.71 15.06 6.45
C GLY A 183 3.10 14.75 5.07
N VAL A 184 1.87 14.31 4.99
CA VAL A 184 1.13 14.17 3.72
C VAL A 184 0.89 15.53 3.09
N SER A 185 1.09 15.64 1.77
CA SER A 185 0.82 16.86 0.99
C SER A 185 -0.20 16.57 -0.12
N VAL A 186 -1.31 17.28 -0.10
CA VAL A 186 -2.34 17.28 -1.14
C VAL A 186 -2.39 18.66 -1.78
N TYR A 187 -2.01 18.75 -3.05
CA TYR A 187 -1.93 20.00 -3.78
C TYR A 187 -3.29 20.52 -4.21
N HIS A 188 -3.32 21.78 -4.60
CA HIS A 188 -4.53 22.51 -4.93
C HIS A 188 -5.43 21.78 -5.93
N GLY A 189 -6.73 21.86 -5.69
CA GLY A 189 -7.80 21.33 -6.54
C GLY A 189 -7.89 19.81 -6.61
N CYS A 190 -6.97 19.05 -5.99
CA CYS A 190 -7.00 17.58 -5.97
C CYS A 190 -8.21 17.04 -5.21
N ARG A 191 -8.66 15.85 -5.59
CA ARG A 191 -9.85 15.21 -5.04
C ARG A 191 -9.50 13.87 -4.42
N ILE A 192 -9.83 13.71 -3.15
CA ILE A 192 -9.64 12.47 -2.39
C ILE A 192 -11.01 11.93 -2.00
N GLY A 193 -11.28 10.67 -2.33
CA GLY A 193 -12.53 9.97 -2.01
C GLY A 193 -12.63 9.59 -0.53
N ASN A 194 -13.53 8.68 -0.21
CA ASN A 194 -13.80 8.23 1.16
C ASN A 194 -12.90 7.06 1.57
N GLU A 195 -12.66 6.90 2.86
CA GLU A 195 -11.91 5.79 3.43
C GLU A 195 -10.50 5.64 2.80
N VAL A 196 -9.86 6.77 2.44
CA VAL A 196 -8.52 6.80 1.85
C VAL A 196 -7.47 6.90 2.94
N ILE A 197 -6.41 6.09 2.81
CA ILE A 197 -5.26 6.12 3.71
C ILE A 197 -4.05 6.65 2.94
N LEU A 198 -3.48 7.76 3.44
CA LEU A 198 -2.25 8.35 2.90
C LEU A 198 -1.15 8.25 3.95
N HIS A 199 -0.10 7.49 3.66
CA HIS A 199 1.04 7.31 4.57
C HIS A 199 2.01 8.48 4.54
N SER A 200 2.86 8.56 5.56
CA SER A 200 3.74 9.71 5.81
C SER A 200 4.57 10.11 4.60
N GLY A 201 4.58 11.40 4.32
CA GLY A 201 5.39 12.01 3.26
C GLY A 201 4.91 11.72 1.84
N CYS A 202 3.76 11.05 1.64
CA CYS A 202 3.24 10.92 0.28
C CYS A 202 2.76 12.27 -0.27
N VAL A 203 2.88 12.45 -1.58
CA VAL A 203 2.57 13.71 -2.28
C VAL A 203 1.54 13.43 -3.36
N ILE A 204 0.40 14.11 -3.28
CA ILE A 204 -0.70 14.01 -4.24
C ILE A 204 -0.84 15.33 -5.00
N GLY A 205 -0.57 15.31 -6.31
CA GLY A 205 -0.76 16.45 -7.18
C GLY A 205 0.47 17.32 -7.42
N ALA A 206 1.68 16.82 -7.18
CA ALA A 206 2.90 17.47 -7.67
C ALA A 206 2.87 17.60 -9.20
N ASP A 207 3.58 18.59 -9.74
CA ASP A 207 3.67 18.77 -11.20
C ASP A 207 4.27 17.54 -11.88
N GLY A 208 3.64 17.10 -12.96
CA GLY A 208 4.19 16.08 -13.83
C GLY A 208 5.49 16.52 -14.52
N PHE A 209 6.30 15.56 -14.94
CA PHE A 209 7.55 15.77 -15.64
C PHE A 209 7.27 16.13 -17.11
N GLY A 210 6.88 17.38 -17.34
CA GLY A 210 6.55 17.92 -18.67
C GLY A 210 7.48 19.07 -19.05
N PHE A 211 8.32 18.88 -20.07
CA PHE A 211 9.23 19.88 -20.60
C PHE A 211 9.25 19.85 -22.12
N ALA A 212 9.23 21.03 -22.76
CA ALA A 212 9.42 21.19 -24.18
C ALA A 212 10.91 21.43 -24.49
N PRO A 213 11.57 20.62 -25.33
CA PRO A 213 12.94 20.87 -25.72
C PRO A 213 13.02 22.10 -26.64
N SER A 214 13.98 22.98 -26.41
CA SER A 214 14.30 24.13 -27.24
C SER A 214 15.79 24.17 -27.53
N ALA A 215 16.24 25.08 -28.37
CA ALA A 215 17.68 25.27 -28.66
C ALA A 215 18.49 25.75 -27.44
N GLU A 216 17.81 26.36 -26.45
CA GLU A 216 18.44 26.92 -25.24
C GLU A 216 18.25 26.03 -24.01
N GLY A 217 17.51 24.90 -24.10
CA GLY A 217 17.29 23.97 -22.99
C GLY A 217 15.86 23.40 -22.97
N TYR A 218 15.33 23.21 -21.76
CA TYR A 218 14.02 22.62 -21.53
C TYR A 218 13.08 23.65 -20.89
N GLU A 219 12.03 24.01 -21.60
CA GLU A 219 10.97 24.88 -21.09
C GLU A 219 9.90 24.08 -20.36
N LYS A 220 9.58 24.48 -19.13
CA LYS A 220 8.56 23.78 -18.34
C LYS A 220 7.18 23.96 -18.96
N ILE A 221 6.48 22.85 -19.15
CA ILE A 221 5.06 22.84 -19.52
C ILE A 221 4.23 22.92 -18.23
N PRO A 222 3.44 24.01 -18.00
CA PRO A 222 2.60 24.12 -16.80
C PRO A 222 1.62 22.95 -16.70
N GLN A 223 1.46 22.41 -15.50
CA GLN A 223 0.56 21.33 -15.19
C GLN A 223 -0.68 21.89 -14.48
N ILE A 224 -1.79 22.04 -15.23
CA ILE A 224 -3.01 22.70 -14.76
C ILE A 224 -4.13 21.74 -14.39
N GLY A 225 -3.90 20.44 -14.57
CA GLY A 225 -4.82 19.40 -14.16
C GLY A 225 -4.73 19.07 -12.67
N ILE A 226 -5.38 18.03 -12.27
CA ILE A 226 -5.48 17.57 -10.88
C ILE A 226 -5.17 16.08 -10.74
N VAL A 227 -5.20 15.58 -9.50
CA VAL A 227 -5.30 14.16 -9.18
C VAL A 227 -6.67 13.87 -8.60
N THR A 228 -7.25 12.74 -8.98
CA THR A 228 -8.45 12.17 -8.38
C THR A 228 -8.13 10.80 -7.82
N VAL A 229 -8.19 10.68 -6.49
CA VAL A 229 -8.06 9.42 -5.76
C VAL A 229 -9.46 8.99 -5.34
N GLU A 230 -9.89 7.81 -5.77
CA GLU A 230 -11.20 7.28 -5.43
C GLU A 230 -11.22 6.57 -4.07
N ASP A 231 -12.39 6.06 -3.65
CA ASP A 231 -12.60 5.46 -2.33
C ASP A 231 -11.71 4.26 -2.04
N ARG A 232 -11.39 4.06 -0.76
CA ARG A 232 -10.66 2.89 -0.24
C ARG A 232 -9.28 2.67 -0.84
N VAL A 233 -8.69 3.72 -1.37
CA VAL A 233 -7.30 3.70 -1.85
C VAL A 233 -6.36 3.81 -0.67
N GLU A 234 -5.23 3.13 -0.75
CA GLU A 234 -4.13 3.28 0.21
C GLU A 234 -2.84 3.59 -0.54
N ILE A 235 -2.13 4.64 -0.11
CA ILE A 235 -0.91 5.13 -0.74
C ILE A 235 0.21 5.15 0.29
N GLY A 236 1.26 4.38 0.03
CA GLY A 236 2.41 4.17 0.89
C GLY A 236 3.27 5.40 1.11
N ALA A 237 4.18 5.29 2.06
CA ALA A 237 5.05 6.40 2.47
C ALA A 237 5.95 6.87 1.32
N ASN A 238 6.09 8.21 1.21
CA ASN A 238 6.89 8.87 0.18
C ASN A 238 6.52 8.46 -1.27
N ALA A 239 5.34 7.92 -1.51
CA ALA A 239 4.84 7.72 -2.86
C ALA A 239 4.38 9.07 -3.45
N CYS A 240 4.53 9.22 -4.77
CA CYS A 240 4.15 10.43 -5.48
C CYS A 240 3.14 10.10 -6.57
N VAL A 241 2.07 10.91 -6.64
CA VAL A 241 1.08 10.86 -7.72
C VAL A 241 1.03 12.23 -8.38
N ASP A 242 1.58 12.34 -9.58
CA ASP A 242 1.67 13.61 -10.29
C ASP A 242 0.31 14.03 -10.85
N ARG A 243 0.06 15.34 -10.85
CA ARG A 243 -1.11 15.90 -11.52
C ARG A 243 -1.03 15.74 -13.03
N SER A 244 -2.18 15.71 -13.65
CA SER A 244 -2.30 15.72 -15.09
C SER A 244 -1.87 17.07 -15.67
N THR A 245 -1.35 17.07 -16.88
CA THR A 245 -1.15 18.33 -17.64
C THR A 245 -2.48 19.06 -17.81
N MET A 246 -3.53 18.33 -18.20
CA MET A 246 -4.93 18.78 -18.30
C MET A 246 -5.85 17.63 -17.89
N GLY A 247 -6.95 17.93 -17.21
CA GLY A 247 -7.87 16.91 -16.69
C GLY A 247 -7.37 16.31 -15.38
N SER A 248 -7.35 14.98 -15.23
CA SER A 248 -6.95 14.32 -13.99
C SER A 248 -6.09 13.09 -14.22
N THR A 249 -5.11 12.89 -13.35
CA THR A 249 -4.51 11.59 -13.08
C THR A 249 -5.45 10.84 -12.15
N TYR A 250 -5.73 9.56 -12.41
CA TYR A 250 -6.72 8.80 -11.67
C TYR A 250 -6.10 7.62 -10.93
N VAL A 251 -6.38 7.52 -9.63
CA VAL A 251 -6.17 6.32 -8.83
C VAL A 251 -7.54 5.79 -8.44
N ARG A 252 -7.96 4.71 -9.10
CA ARG A 252 -9.31 4.17 -8.99
C ARG A 252 -9.53 3.44 -7.68
N ARG A 253 -10.79 3.19 -7.37
CA ARG A 253 -11.25 2.59 -6.12
C ARG A 253 -10.46 1.34 -5.71
N GLY A 254 -10.09 1.26 -4.44
CA GLY A 254 -9.47 0.08 -3.82
C GLY A 254 -8.04 -0.21 -4.25
N VAL A 255 -7.39 0.68 -5.00
CA VAL A 255 -5.98 0.56 -5.36
C VAL A 255 -5.10 0.61 -4.12
N LYS A 256 -4.03 -0.21 -4.10
CA LYS A 256 -3.00 -0.22 -3.05
C LYS A 256 -1.63 0.05 -3.67
N LEU A 257 -1.05 1.18 -3.32
CA LEU A 257 0.30 1.56 -3.71
C LEU A 257 1.21 1.49 -2.48
N ASP A 258 2.26 0.71 -2.58
CA ASP A 258 3.26 0.58 -1.52
C ASP A 258 4.21 1.80 -1.50
N ASN A 259 5.18 1.79 -0.61
CA ASN A 259 6.11 2.89 -0.39
C ASN A 259 6.92 3.22 -1.64
N LEU A 260 7.21 4.51 -1.85
CA LEU A 260 8.04 5.01 -2.94
C LEU A 260 7.50 4.70 -4.35
N VAL A 261 6.21 4.42 -4.51
CA VAL A 261 5.61 4.27 -5.84
C VAL A 261 5.51 5.63 -6.52
N GLN A 262 5.84 5.69 -7.82
CA GLN A 262 5.69 6.88 -8.66
C GLN A 262 4.60 6.66 -9.71
N ILE A 263 3.55 7.46 -9.67
CA ILE A 263 2.50 7.54 -10.69
C ILE A 263 2.65 8.87 -11.41
N ALA A 264 3.07 8.84 -12.66
CA ALA A 264 3.30 10.05 -13.45
C ALA A 264 1.99 10.68 -13.95
N HIS A 265 2.11 11.85 -14.57
CA HIS A 265 0.99 12.65 -15.07
C HIS A 265 0.09 11.90 -16.07
N ASN A 266 -1.19 12.16 -16.05
CA ASN A 266 -2.19 11.58 -16.97
C ASN A 266 -2.31 10.04 -16.91
N VAL A 267 -1.76 9.41 -15.90
CA VAL A 267 -1.91 7.96 -15.66
C VAL A 267 -3.30 7.68 -15.11
N GLU A 268 -3.84 6.53 -15.48
CA GLU A 268 -5.01 5.93 -14.84
C GLU A 268 -4.65 4.55 -14.28
N VAL A 269 -4.76 4.39 -12.97
CA VAL A 269 -4.58 3.09 -12.29
C VAL A 269 -5.94 2.48 -12.05
N GLY A 270 -6.22 1.35 -12.70
CA GLY A 270 -7.50 0.64 -12.63
C GLY A 270 -7.81 0.11 -11.24
N ALA A 271 -9.11 -0.04 -10.94
CA ALA A 271 -9.59 -0.43 -9.62
C ALA A 271 -8.97 -1.74 -9.09
N HIS A 272 -8.74 -1.79 -7.77
CA HIS A 272 -8.20 -2.97 -7.07
C HIS A 272 -6.82 -3.44 -7.55
N THR A 273 -6.09 -2.61 -8.27
CA THR A 273 -4.70 -2.88 -8.66
C THR A 273 -3.78 -2.66 -7.47
N VAL A 274 -2.78 -3.53 -7.34
CA VAL A 274 -1.77 -3.46 -6.28
C VAL A 274 -0.38 -3.30 -6.88
N MET A 275 0.42 -2.40 -6.32
CA MET A 275 1.78 -2.10 -6.73
C MET A 275 2.70 -2.15 -5.51
N SER A 276 3.67 -3.05 -5.52
CA SER A 276 4.69 -3.13 -4.47
C SER A 276 5.67 -1.96 -4.55
N ALA A 277 6.53 -1.85 -3.55
CA ALA A 277 7.43 -0.71 -3.38
C ALA A 277 8.27 -0.39 -4.63
N GLN A 278 8.46 0.91 -4.86
CA GLN A 278 9.29 1.45 -5.94
C GLN A 278 8.79 1.13 -7.36
N VAL A 279 7.54 0.76 -7.55
CA VAL A 279 6.96 0.69 -8.90
C VAL A 279 6.89 2.09 -9.50
N GLY A 280 7.29 2.23 -10.76
CA GLY A 280 7.19 3.47 -11.53
C GLY A 280 6.31 3.30 -12.76
N VAL A 281 5.26 4.14 -12.90
CA VAL A 281 4.39 4.17 -14.07
C VAL A 281 4.58 5.49 -14.79
N ALA A 282 5.12 5.46 -16.01
CA ALA A 282 5.36 6.65 -16.82
C ALA A 282 4.06 7.24 -17.39
N GLY A 283 4.15 8.52 -17.80
CA GLY A 283 3.02 9.36 -18.15
C GLY A 283 2.07 8.79 -19.21
N SER A 284 0.81 9.18 -19.12
CA SER A 284 -0.28 8.84 -20.07
C SER A 284 -0.55 7.33 -20.22
N THR A 285 -0.11 6.51 -19.27
CA THR A 285 -0.36 5.05 -19.25
C THR A 285 -1.69 4.76 -18.57
N LYS A 286 -2.44 3.80 -19.11
CA LYS A 286 -3.63 3.21 -18.49
C LYS A 286 -3.34 1.82 -18.01
N VAL A 287 -3.43 1.59 -16.72
CA VAL A 287 -3.26 0.29 -16.07
C VAL A 287 -4.65 -0.31 -15.85
N GLY A 288 -4.86 -1.54 -16.31
CA GLY A 288 -6.10 -2.27 -16.10
C GLY A 288 -6.37 -2.57 -14.63
N GLN A 289 -7.63 -2.88 -14.30
CA GLN A 289 -8.04 -3.24 -12.95
C GLN A 289 -7.51 -4.62 -12.51
N TRP A 290 -7.44 -4.85 -11.18
CA TRP A 290 -7.02 -6.11 -10.59
C TRP A 290 -5.59 -6.55 -11.00
N SER A 291 -4.75 -5.62 -11.43
CA SER A 291 -3.37 -5.89 -11.81
C SER A 291 -2.45 -5.99 -10.59
N MET A 292 -1.37 -6.73 -10.70
CA MET A 292 -0.41 -6.97 -9.62
C MET A 292 1.03 -6.72 -10.12
N PHE A 293 1.69 -5.72 -9.54
CA PHE A 293 3.07 -5.38 -9.89
C PHE A 293 4.00 -5.63 -8.70
N GLY A 294 5.02 -6.46 -8.92
CA GLY A 294 6.10 -6.68 -7.97
C GLY A 294 6.98 -5.45 -7.78
N GLY A 295 7.80 -5.45 -6.74
CA GLY A 295 8.66 -4.30 -6.43
C GLY A 295 9.58 -3.91 -7.58
N GLN A 296 9.82 -2.60 -7.74
CA GLN A 296 10.71 -2.04 -8.76
C GLN A 296 10.30 -2.32 -10.22
N VAL A 297 9.04 -2.63 -10.49
CA VAL A 297 8.55 -2.71 -11.86
C VAL A 297 8.53 -1.31 -12.47
N GLY A 298 9.05 -1.19 -13.69
CA GLY A 298 8.99 0.01 -14.50
C GLY A 298 8.03 -0.14 -15.68
N VAL A 299 7.10 0.80 -15.86
CA VAL A 299 6.13 0.80 -16.96
C VAL A 299 6.41 1.99 -17.87
N ALA A 300 6.63 1.73 -19.14
CA ALA A 300 6.83 2.78 -20.16
C ALA A 300 5.56 3.62 -20.37
N GLY A 301 5.75 4.85 -20.86
CA GLY A 301 4.65 5.78 -21.10
C GLY A 301 3.72 5.38 -22.26
N HIS A 302 2.52 5.96 -22.26
CA HIS A 302 1.52 5.82 -23.33
C HIS A 302 1.06 4.38 -23.60
N LEU A 303 1.16 3.50 -22.62
CA LEU A 303 0.67 2.13 -22.74
C LEU A 303 -0.77 2.01 -22.26
N GLN A 304 -1.47 1.02 -22.82
CA GLN A 304 -2.74 0.55 -22.32
C GLN A 304 -2.60 -0.91 -21.91
N LEU A 305 -2.49 -1.14 -20.60
CA LEU A 305 -2.28 -2.47 -20.02
C LEU A 305 -3.63 -3.13 -19.74
N PRO A 306 -3.76 -4.44 -20.01
CA PRO A 306 -5.00 -5.17 -19.77
C PRO A 306 -5.31 -5.32 -18.29
N ASP A 307 -6.56 -5.68 -17.99
CA ASP A 307 -7.00 -6.10 -16.66
C ASP A 307 -6.25 -7.36 -16.19
N ARG A 308 -6.06 -7.48 -14.89
CA ARG A 308 -5.44 -8.67 -14.24
C ARG A 308 -4.02 -8.97 -14.68
N MET A 309 -3.32 -7.95 -15.16
CA MET A 309 -1.92 -8.10 -15.54
C MET A 309 -1.06 -8.41 -14.32
N GLN A 310 -0.10 -9.32 -14.48
CA GLN A 310 0.87 -9.67 -13.44
C GLN A 310 2.28 -9.40 -13.94
N ALA A 311 3.07 -8.72 -13.11
CA ALA A 311 4.48 -8.46 -13.38
C ALA A 311 5.32 -8.79 -12.15
N GLY A 312 6.32 -9.66 -12.33
CA GLY A 312 7.29 -9.98 -11.29
C GLY A 312 8.23 -8.80 -11.00
N ALA A 313 8.90 -8.86 -9.86
CA ALA A 313 9.80 -7.80 -9.42
C ALA A 313 10.86 -7.44 -10.48
N GLN A 314 11.18 -6.13 -10.60
CA GLN A 314 12.15 -5.57 -11.52
C GLN A 314 11.84 -5.80 -13.02
N ALA A 315 10.60 -6.14 -13.38
CA ALA A 315 10.22 -6.25 -14.79
C ALA A 315 10.11 -4.87 -15.45
N GLY A 316 10.67 -4.72 -16.64
CA GLY A 316 10.50 -3.54 -17.50
C GLY A 316 9.40 -3.79 -18.55
N ILE A 317 8.31 -3.03 -18.49
CA ILE A 317 7.17 -3.17 -19.38
C ILE A 317 7.23 -2.08 -20.45
N HIS A 318 7.62 -2.45 -21.67
CA HIS A 318 7.77 -1.54 -22.80
C HIS A 318 6.62 -1.61 -23.82
N SER A 319 5.75 -2.63 -23.72
CA SER A 319 4.62 -2.81 -24.61
C SER A 319 3.47 -3.53 -23.89
N ALA A 320 2.25 -3.22 -24.29
CA ALA A 320 1.09 -3.96 -23.83
C ALA A 320 1.09 -5.38 -24.41
N ARG A 321 1.03 -6.39 -23.55
CA ARG A 321 0.86 -7.81 -23.94
C ARG A 321 -0.53 -8.25 -23.56
N THR A 322 -1.18 -8.93 -24.46
CA THR A 322 -2.58 -9.38 -24.31
C THR A 322 -2.71 -10.89 -24.16
N ASP A 323 -1.59 -11.61 -24.06
CA ASP A 323 -1.57 -13.08 -23.96
C ASP A 323 -1.91 -13.61 -22.56
N GLY A 324 -2.18 -12.72 -21.59
CA GLY A 324 -2.56 -13.07 -20.22
C GLY A 324 -1.45 -13.72 -19.38
N GLN A 325 -0.23 -13.83 -19.92
CA GLN A 325 0.88 -14.46 -19.21
C GLN A 325 1.57 -13.45 -18.28
N PRO A 326 1.99 -13.87 -17.07
CA PRO A 326 2.79 -13.04 -16.19
C PRO A 326 4.10 -12.61 -16.85
N LEU A 327 4.46 -11.32 -16.68
CA LEU A 327 5.73 -10.79 -17.13
C LEU A 327 6.80 -10.98 -16.06
N MET A 328 7.98 -11.39 -16.44
CA MET A 328 9.13 -11.55 -15.56
C MET A 328 10.37 -10.91 -16.19
N GLY A 329 11.20 -10.27 -15.37
CA GLY A 329 12.50 -9.76 -15.79
C GLY A 329 13.51 -9.85 -14.65
N THR A 330 14.80 -10.07 -14.97
CA THR A 330 15.92 -10.14 -14.02
C THR A 330 15.76 -11.17 -12.88
N PRO A 331 15.83 -12.51 -13.10
CA PRO A 331 16.10 -13.40 -12.00
C PRO A 331 17.56 -13.23 -11.55
N ALA A 332 17.81 -13.15 -10.24
CA ALA A 332 19.17 -13.23 -9.71
C ALA A 332 19.72 -14.65 -9.96
N ILE A 333 20.87 -14.74 -10.63
CA ILE A 333 21.60 -15.98 -10.86
C ILE A 333 22.99 -15.88 -10.23
N ASN A 334 23.71 -17.00 -10.06
CA ASN A 334 25.04 -16.93 -9.47
C ASN A 334 25.99 -16.06 -10.30
N ALA A 335 26.94 -15.39 -9.64
CA ALA A 335 27.82 -14.38 -10.25
C ALA A 335 28.60 -14.89 -11.48
N ARG A 336 29.04 -16.16 -11.48
CA ARG A 336 29.76 -16.76 -12.62
C ARG A 336 28.86 -16.89 -13.85
N ASN A 337 27.61 -17.34 -13.66
CA ASN A 337 26.65 -17.46 -14.75
C ASN A 337 26.20 -16.09 -15.23
N PHE A 338 26.02 -15.12 -14.32
CA PHE A 338 25.71 -13.74 -14.70
C PHE A 338 26.80 -13.14 -15.59
N ALA A 339 28.08 -13.25 -15.21
CA ALA A 339 29.20 -12.74 -16.01
C ALA A 339 29.25 -13.38 -17.41
N ARG A 340 29.04 -14.71 -17.50
CA ARG A 340 28.99 -15.44 -18.79
C ARG A 340 27.82 -14.99 -19.66
N SER A 341 26.63 -14.87 -19.09
CA SER A 341 25.42 -14.41 -19.79
C SER A 341 25.57 -12.97 -20.26
N SER A 342 26.12 -12.09 -19.42
CA SER A 342 26.36 -10.68 -19.76
C SER A 342 27.36 -10.51 -20.89
N ALA A 343 28.41 -11.33 -20.95
CA ALA A 343 29.36 -11.34 -22.06
C ALA A 343 28.73 -11.76 -23.41
N LEU A 344 27.80 -12.71 -23.36
CA LEU A 344 27.08 -13.18 -24.54
C LEU A 344 25.96 -12.25 -24.98
N PHE A 345 25.34 -11.52 -24.03
CA PHE A 345 24.14 -10.71 -24.31
C PHE A 345 24.33 -9.74 -25.49
N LYS A 346 25.50 -9.07 -25.57
CA LYS A 346 25.83 -8.16 -26.66
C LYS A 346 26.03 -8.85 -28.02
N ARG A 347 26.34 -10.13 -28.01
CA ARG A 347 26.58 -10.96 -29.20
C ARG A 347 25.37 -11.83 -29.62
N LEU A 348 24.25 -11.73 -28.91
CA LEU A 348 23.04 -12.53 -29.23
C LEU A 348 22.56 -12.34 -30.69
N PRO A 349 22.57 -11.13 -31.28
CA PRO A 349 22.23 -10.96 -32.70
C PRO A 349 23.18 -11.75 -33.62
N ASP A 350 24.50 -11.64 -33.39
CA ASP A 350 25.53 -12.32 -34.17
C ASP A 350 25.37 -13.85 -34.05
N LEU A 351 25.19 -14.35 -32.84
CA LEU A 351 24.98 -15.78 -32.59
C LEU A 351 23.73 -16.31 -33.31
N ARG A 352 22.64 -15.52 -33.36
CA ARG A 352 21.44 -15.88 -34.12
C ARG A 352 21.76 -16.02 -35.60
N ASP A 353 22.55 -15.11 -36.18
CA ASP A 353 22.89 -15.12 -37.58
C ASP A 353 23.85 -16.28 -37.91
N GLU A 354 24.82 -16.58 -37.04
CA GLU A 354 25.68 -17.77 -37.11
C GLU A 354 24.86 -19.05 -37.09
N VAL A 355 23.88 -19.19 -36.16
CA VAL A 355 22.99 -20.35 -36.08
C VAL A 355 22.15 -20.50 -37.35
N ASN A 356 21.65 -19.40 -37.91
CA ASN A 356 20.87 -19.44 -39.14
C ASN A 356 21.74 -19.83 -40.36
N ALA A 357 23.00 -19.42 -40.43
CA ALA A 357 23.96 -19.84 -41.44
C ALA A 357 24.23 -21.35 -41.34
N LEU A 358 24.57 -21.83 -40.16
CA LEU A 358 24.80 -23.27 -39.89
C LEU A 358 23.57 -24.15 -40.23
N ARG A 359 22.35 -23.65 -39.97
CA ARG A 359 21.12 -24.36 -40.36
C ARG A 359 20.97 -24.46 -41.88
N ARG A 360 21.33 -23.43 -42.62
CA ARG A 360 21.33 -23.46 -44.12
C ARG A 360 22.33 -24.47 -44.64
N GLU A 361 23.57 -24.40 -44.19
CA GLU A 361 24.62 -25.35 -44.55
C GLU A 361 24.25 -26.79 -44.25
N LEU A 362 23.65 -27.05 -43.07
CA LEU A 362 23.16 -28.38 -42.68
C LEU A 362 22.08 -28.89 -43.64
N ASN A 363 21.16 -28.01 -44.03
CA ASN A 363 20.07 -28.41 -44.96
C ASN A 363 20.61 -28.69 -46.37
N GLU A 364 21.59 -27.91 -46.84
CA GLU A 364 22.28 -28.17 -48.13
C GLU A 364 23.03 -29.48 -48.11
N LEU A 365 23.76 -29.78 -47.03
CA LEU A 365 24.45 -31.07 -46.87
C LEU A 365 23.46 -32.25 -46.85
N LYS A 366 22.32 -32.11 -46.15
CA LYS A 366 21.27 -33.14 -46.15
C LYS A 366 20.66 -33.38 -47.51
N ALA A 367 20.44 -32.31 -48.29
CA ALA A 367 19.94 -32.45 -49.66
C ALA A 367 20.97 -33.16 -50.55
N ALA A 368 22.25 -32.75 -50.52
CA ALA A 368 23.32 -33.38 -51.27
C ALA A 368 23.55 -34.86 -50.90
N LEU A 369 23.29 -35.25 -49.65
CA LEU A 369 23.37 -36.64 -49.20
C LEU A 369 22.15 -37.45 -49.67
N ALA A 370 20.97 -36.84 -49.80
CA ALA A 370 19.77 -37.50 -50.31
C ALA A 370 19.89 -37.79 -51.83
N ASP A 371 20.49 -36.89 -52.59
CA ASP A 371 20.73 -37.02 -54.04
C ASP A 371 21.80 -38.07 -54.38
N ARG A 372 22.56 -38.54 -53.39
CA ARG A 372 23.58 -39.60 -53.56
C ARG A 372 23.09 -41.00 -53.27
N LYS A 373 21.83 -41.17 -52.85
CA LYS A 373 21.16 -42.44 -52.67
C LYS A 373 20.22 -42.73 -53.85
#